data_6d2aa7b53ab5733b3a53dd8bebebe5de
#
_entry.id   6d2aa7b53ab5733b3a53dd8bebebe5de
#
_cell.length_a   1.000
_cell.length_b   1.000
_cell.length_c   1.000
_cell.angle_alpha   90.00
_cell.angle_beta   90.00
_cell.angle_gamma   90.00
#
_symmetry.space_group_name_H-M   'P 1'
#
loop_
_entity.id
_entity.type
_entity.pdbx_description
1 polymer ?
#
loop_
_entity_poly.entity_id
_entity_poly.type
_entity_poly.pdbx_seq_one_letter_code
_entity_poly.pdbx_strand_id
1 'polypeptide(L)'
;MREQIEGSRAVAHTVARCRPEVICAYPISPQTHIVEELSRLVKTGELAPCEFVNVESEYAAMSVGIGASATGARTYTATASQGLLYMTEALYNASGLGLPIVMTVANRAIGAPINIWNDHGDSMSQRDSGWIQLYAEDNQEAVDLHVQAFRLAEELSLPVMVCMDGFVLTHAVEPIDVPEAGPVDAFLPPYEPRQVLDPDEPVSIGAMVGPEVFTEVRYLAHARQMRALELIPEVAAEFSAAFGRTAGGLVRPYRCEDAETIVVALGSVLGTIKDVVDELRDAGTRIGVLGVTSFRPFPLEEVRAALGHAARVVVLERALAVGIGGIVAANVRMALSGIHLHGYTVIAGLGGRAITKASLHRLFADAIADELEPLTFLDLDRALVERELHRGRTERRPGPSAENMMRDLGPTATGIG
;
A
#
# COMPACT_ATOMS: atom_id res chain seq x y z
N MET A 1 -21.37 10.74 9.91
CA MET A 1 -21.30 10.84 11.40
C MET A 1 -20.22 9.87 11.89
N ARG A 2 -19.28 10.34 12.72
CA ARG A 2 -18.23 9.44 13.26
C ARG A 2 -18.82 8.35 14.14
N GLU A 3 -18.49 7.13 13.87
CA GLU A 3 -18.86 5.96 14.66
C GLU A 3 -17.62 5.16 15.08
N GLN A 4 -17.71 4.47 16.21
CA GLN A 4 -16.65 3.56 16.66
C GLN A 4 -16.79 2.25 15.86
N ILE A 5 -15.90 2.06 14.91
CA ILE A 5 -15.94 0.93 13.98
C ILE A 5 -14.55 0.36 13.73
N GLU A 6 -14.48 -0.93 13.49
CA GLU A 6 -13.25 -1.59 13.06
C GLU A 6 -12.84 -1.17 11.64
N GLY A 7 -11.56 -0.90 11.40
CA GLY A 7 -11.06 -0.45 10.12
C GLY A 7 -11.50 -1.32 8.94
N SER A 8 -11.41 -2.66 9.07
CA SER A 8 -11.89 -3.60 8.04
C SER A 8 -13.36 -3.42 7.71
N ARG A 9 -14.20 -3.22 8.73
CA ARG A 9 -15.64 -3.01 8.54
C ARG A 9 -15.94 -1.66 7.93
N ALA A 10 -15.23 -0.61 8.35
CA ALA A 10 -15.37 0.71 7.76
C ALA A 10 -15.04 0.69 6.26
N VAL A 11 -13.97 0.00 5.87
CA VAL A 11 -13.62 -0.22 4.45
C VAL A 11 -14.73 -0.99 3.73
N ALA A 12 -15.25 -2.08 4.30
CA ALA A 12 -16.33 -2.87 3.69
C ALA A 12 -17.58 -2.02 3.46
N HIS A 13 -18.00 -1.22 4.45
CA HIS A 13 -19.14 -0.32 4.32
C HIS A 13 -18.92 0.74 3.25
N THR A 14 -17.71 1.30 3.17
CA THR A 14 -17.36 2.29 2.14
C THR A 14 -17.36 1.69 0.74
N VAL A 15 -16.77 0.51 0.58
CA VAL A 15 -16.80 -0.24 -0.70
C VAL A 15 -18.25 -0.50 -1.11
N ALA A 16 -19.12 -0.89 -0.18
CA ALA A 16 -20.55 -1.08 -0.46
C ALA A 16 -21.22 0.20 -0.95
N ARG A 17 -20.85 1.40 -0.41
CA ARG A 17 -21.33 2.70 -0.91
C ARG A 17 -20.85 3.02 -2.33
N CYS A 18 -19.69 2.48 -2.72
CA CYS A 18 -19.19 2.61 -4.11
C CYS A 18 -19.93 1.70 -5.11
N ARG A 19 -20.83 0.84 -4.62
CA ARG A 19 -21.72 -0.01 -5.44
C ARG A 19 -20.98 -0.91 -6.42
N PRO A 20 -20.05 -1.78 -5.96
CA PRO A 20 -19.53 -2.82 -6.83
C PRO A 20 -20.66 -3.78 -7.23
N GLU A 21 -20.66 -4.20 -8.49
CA GLU A 21 -21.62 -5.16 -9.04
C GLU A 21 -21.12 -6.59 -8.87
N VAL A 22 -19.78 -6.78 -8.82
CA VAL A 22 -19.17 -8.08 -8.55
C VAL A 22 -18.06 -7.93 -7.51
N ILE A 23 -18.16 -8.73 -6.46
CA ILE A 23 -17.12 -8.91 -5.45
C ILE A 23 -16.65 -10.35 -5.54
N CYS A 24 -15.38 -10.58 -5.76
CA CYS A 24 -14.77 -11.90 -5.79
C CYS A 24 -13.61 -11.94 -4.78
N ALA A 25 -13.62 -12.94 -3.90
CA ALA A 25 -12.63 -13.00 -2.84
C ALA A 25 -12.33 -14.42 -2.38
N TYR A 26 -11.13 -14.59 -1.86
CA TYR A 26 -10.70 -15.72 -1.07
C TYR A 26 -10.16 -15.20 0.28
N PRO A 27 -10.67 -15.70 1.43
CA PRO A 27 -10.30 -15.17 2.74
C PRO A 27 -8.84 -15.43 3.08
N ILE A 28 -8.12 -14.39 3.51
CA ILE A 28 -6.77 -14.48 4.05
C ILE A 28 -6.58 -13.43 5.15
N SER A 29 -6.04 -13.81 6.33
CA SER A 29 -5.76 -12.85 7.39
C SER A 29 -4.67 -11.84 6.94
N PRO A 30 -4.82 -10.53 7.23
CA PRO A 30 -5.84 -9.88 8.06
C PRO A 30 -7.01 -9.24 7.28
N GLN A 31 -7.22 -9.56 5.98
CA GLN A 31 -8.31 -8.96 5.19
C GLN A 31 -9.68 -9.64 5.41
N THR A 32 -9.73 -10.81 6.06
CA THR A 32 -10.93 -11.65 6.17
C THR A 32 -12.18 -10.87 6.61
N HIS A 33 -12.06 -9.97 7.59
CA HIS A 33 -13.21 -9.19 8.08
C HIS A 33 -13.81 -8.26 7.02
N ILE A 34 -13.01 -7.80 6.03
CA ILE A 34 -13.53 -7.00 4.91
C ILE A 34 -14.48 -7.83 4.06
N VAL A 35 -14.04 -9.03 3.65
CA VAL A 35 -14.84 -9.89 2.76
C VAL A 35 -16.02 -10.54 3.46
N GLU A 36 -15.89 -10.87 4.75
CA GLU A 36 -17.01 -11.39 5.56
C GLU A 36 -18.13 -10.34 5.68
N GLU A 37 -17.77 -9.09 5.97
CA GLU A 37 -18.76 -8.01 6.07
C GLU A 37 -19.42 -7.72 4.71
N LEU A 38 -18.66 -7.68 3.62
CA LEU A 38 -19.19 -7.50 2.27
C LEU A 38 -20.15 -8.68 1.90
N SER A 39 -19.75 -9.92 2.21
CA SER A 39 -20.63 -11.09 2.02
C SER A 39 -21.95 -10.97 2.81
N ARG A 40 -21.88 -10.46 4.05
CA ARG A 40 -23.07 -10.18 4.86
C ARG A 40 -23.99 -9.15 4.20
N LEU A 41 -23.41 -8.01 3.77
CA LEU A 41 -24.16 -6.91 3.14
C LEU A 41 -24.89 -7.36 1.85
N VAL A 42 -24.23 -8.20 1.03
CA VAL A 42 -24.88 -8.80 -0.15
C VAL A 42 -26.01 -9.75 0.25
N LYS A 43 -25.76 -10.67 1.20
CA LYS A 43 -26.76 -11.65 1.65
C LYS A 43 -27.98 -11.01 2.29
N THR A 44 -27.82 -9.88 2.99
CA THR A 44 -28.94 -9.16 3.62
C THR A 44 -29.68 -8.25 2.65
N GLY A 45 -29.16 -8.05 1.41
CA GLY A 45 -29.71 -7.13 0.44
C GLY A 45 -29.37 -5.66 0.70
N GLU A 46 -28.50 -5.37 1.67
CA GLU A 46 -28.00 -4.00 1.93
C GLU A 46 -27.09 -3.51 0.81
N LEU A 47 -26.44 -4.43 0.10
CA LEU A 47 -25.69 -4.16 -1.14
C LEU A 47 -26.35 -4.97 -2.28
N ALA A 48 -27.24 -4.32 -3.02
CA ALA A 48 -27.93 -4.90 -4.17
C ALA A 48 -28.12 -3.84 -5.27
N PRO A 49 -27.99 -4.20 -6.56
CA PRO A 49 -27.55 -5.51 -7.05
C PRO A 49 -26.05 -5.72 -6.91
N CYS A 50 -25.61 -6.85 -6.38
CA CYS A 50 -24.21 -7.24 -6.31
C CYS A 50 -24.09 -8.76 -6.19
N GLU A 51 -23.19 -9.36 -6.97
CA GLU A 51 -22.86 -10.76 -6.88
C GLU A 51 -21.58 -10.95 -6.04
N PHE A 52 -21.67 -11.74 -4.98
CA PHE A 52 -20.51 -12.13 -4.18
C PHE A 52 -20.07 -13.54 -4.55
N VAL A 53 -18.93 -13.65 -5.24
CA VAL A 53 -18.40 -14.90 -5.78
C VAL A 53 -17.31 -15.45 -4.85
N ASN A 54 -17.62 -16.57 -4.17
CA ASN A 54 -16.62 -17.33 -3.45
C ASN A 54 -15.84 -18.21 -4.41
N VAL A 55 -14.53 -18.22 -4.27
CA VAL A 55 -13.61 -18.98 -5.12
C VAL A 55 -12.66 -19.83 -4.27
N GLU A 56 -11.88 -20.71 -4.90
CA GLU A 56 -10.97 -21.62 -4.22
C GLU A 56 -9.55 -21.07 -4.02
N SER A 57 -9.27 -19.91 -4.58
CA SER A 57 -7.94 -19.27 -4.48
C SER A 57 -7.96 -17.78 -4.84
N GLU A 58 -6.93 -17.06 -4.42
CA GLU A 58 -6.76 -15.64 -4.79
C GLU A 58 -6.55 -15.46 -6.31
N TYR A 59 -5.88 -16.40 -6.96
CA TYR A 59 -5.74 -16.39 -8.43
C TYR A 59 -7.11 -16.49 -9.12
N ALA A 60 -7.96 -17.38 -8.65
CA ALA A 60 -9.33 -17.50 -9.16
C ALA A 60 -10.15 -16.22 -8.87
N ALA A 61 -9.98 -15.60 -7.69
CA ALA A 61 -10.65 -14.34 -7.36
C ALA A 61 -10.30 -13.24 -8.37
N MET A 62 -9.03 -13.03 -8.68
CA MET A 62 -8.62 -12.04 -9.67
C MET A 62 -9.07 -12.42 -11.08
N SER A 63 -9.07 -13.71 -11.44
CA SER A 63 -9.54 -14.18 -12.74
C SER A 63 -11.05 -13.92 -12.95
N VAL A 64 -11.87 -14.15 -11.91
CA VAL A 64 -13.29 -13.77 -11.91
C VAL A 64 -13.42 -12.24 -12.04
N GLY A 65 -12.62 -11.47 -11.28
CA GLY A 65 -12.61 -10.01 -11.36
C GLY A 65 -12.29 -9.49 -12.76
N ILE A 66 -11.32 -10.08 -13.44
CA ILE A 66 -10.99 -9.76 -14.84
C ILE A 66 -12.18 -10.02 -15.76
N GLY A 67 -12.82 -11.19 -15.64
CA GLY A 67 -14.00 -11.55 -16.46
C GLY A 67 -15.16 -10.58 -16.22
N ALA A 68 -15.48 -10.29 -14.96
CA ALA A 68 -16.55 -9.36 -14.58
C ALA A 68 -16.27 -7.94 -15.07
N SER A 69 -15.07 -7.43 -14.84
CA SER A 69 -14.68 -6.09 -15.32
C SER A 69 -14.68 -5.98 -16.84
N ALA A 70 -14.31 -7.04 -17.55
CA ALA A 70 -14.32 -7.08 -19.02
C ALA A 70 -15.74 -7.05 -19.59
N THR A 71 -16.77 -7.48 -18.84
CA THR A 71 -18.19 -7.35 -19.21
C THR A 71 -18.82 -6.03 -18.75
N GLY A 72 -18.02 -5.11 -18.21
CA GLY A 72 -18.46 -3.77 -17.84
C GLY A 72 -18.90 -3.63 -16.38
N ALA A 73 -18.79 -4.67 -15.56
CA ALA A 73 -19.17 -4.59 -14.16
C ALA A 73 -18.13 -3.85 -13.30
N ARG A 74 -18.60 -3.00 -12.38
CA ARG A 74 -17.75 -2.43 -11.32
C ARG A 74 -17.32 -3.54 -10.38
N THR A 75 -16.01 -3.77 -10.28
CA THR A 75 -15.46 -4.98 -9.65
C THR A 75 -14.52 -4.65 -8.50
N TYR A 76 -14.64 -5.43 -7.42
CA TYR A 76 -13.81 -5.30 -6.23
C TYR A 76 -13.29 -6.65 -5.73
N THR A 77 -12.09 -6.63 -5.16
CA THR A 77 -11.51 -7.75 -4.40
C THR A 77 -10.66 -7.25 -3.22
N ALA A 78 -10.25 -8.15 -2.35
CA ALA A 78 -9.33 -7.87 -1.26
C ALA A 78 -8.40 -9.06 -1.01
N THR A 79 -7.16 -8.79 -0.63
CA THR A 79 -6.15 -9.83 -0.36
C THR A 79 -5.04 -9.33 0.57
N ALA A 80 -4.05 -10.19 0.83
CA ALA A 80 -2.85 -9.92 1.64
C ALA A 80 -1.73 -10.89 1.28
N SER A 81 -0.45 -10.52 1.51
CA SER A 81 0.70 -11.43 1.58
C SER A 81 0.80 -12.41 0.40
N GLN A 82 0.90 -13.72 0.70
CA GLN A 82 0.96 -14.79 -0.31
C GLN A 82 -0.22 -14.80 -1.25
N GLY A 83 -1.41 -14.38 -0.81
CA GLY A 83 -2.57 -14.25 -1.68
C GLY A 83 -2.34 -13.25 -2.81
N LEU A 84 -1.73 -12.09 -2.50
CA LEU A 84 -1.35 -11.10 -3.51
C LEU A 84 -0.29 -11.67 -4.47
N LEU A 85 0.69 -12.41 -3.95
CA LEU A 85 1.72 -13.03 -4.79
C LEU A 85 1.13 -14.12 -5.69
N TYR A 86 0.17 -14.91 -5.17
CA TYR A 86 -0.45 -15.97 -5.93
C TYR A 86 -1.24 -15.45 -7.14
N MET A 87 -1.80 -14.25 -7.07
CA MET A 87 -2.52 -13.64 -8.21
C MET A 87 -1.61 -12.80 -9.14
N THR A 88 -0.29 -12.81 -8.98
CA THR A 88 0.65 -11.91 -9.70
C THR A 88 0.45 -11.89 -11.22
N GLU A 89 0.34 -13.05 -11.88
CA GLU A 89 0.10 -13.10 -13.34
C GLU A 89 -1.20 -12.39 -13.71
N ALA A 90 -2.27 -12.65 -12.96
CA ALA A 90 -3.57 -12.03 -13.19
C ALA A 90 -3.54 -10.51 -12.94
N LEU A 91 -2.70 -10.01 -12.01
CA LEU A 91 -2.51 -8.57 -11.81
C LEU A 91 -1.94 -7.90 -13.06
N TYR A 92 -0.89 -8.48 -13.66
CA TYR A 92 -0.33 -7.99 -14.91
C TYR A 92 -1.35 -8.03 -16.07
N ASN A 93 -2.19 -9.06 -16.13
CA ASN A 93 -3.26 -9.16 -17.10
C ASN A 93 -4.31 -8.07 -16.89
N ALA A 94 -4.81 -7.85 -15.66
CA ALA A 94 -5.80 -6.81 -15.36
C ALA A 94 -5.33 -5.42 -15.81
N SER A 95 -4.10 -5.05 -15.48
CA SER A 95 -3.52 -3.75 -15.88
C SER A 95 -3.24 -3.65 -17.37
N GLY A 96 -2.71 -4.73 -17.96
CA GLY A 96 -2.42 -4.81 -19.41
C GLY A 96 -3.68 -4.71 -20.27
N LEU A 97 -4.79 -5.27 -19.80
CA LEU A 97 -6.11 -5.21 -20.45
C LEU A 97 -6.83 -3.88 -20.19
N GLY A 98 -6.35 -3.05 -19.25
CA GLY A 98 -6.97 -1.77 -18.92
C GLY A 98 -8.30 -1.92 -18.19
N LEU A 99 -8.40 -2.83 -17.22
CA LEU A 99 -9.60 -3.13 -16.46
C LEU A 99 -9.61 -2.39 -15.11
N PRO A 100 -10.64 -1.57 -14.83
CA PRO A 100 -10.73 -0.75 -13.62
C PRO A 100 -11.18 -1.55 -12.40
N ILE A 101 -10.33 -2.43 -11.92
CA ILE A 101 -10.57 -3.24 -10.72
C ILE A 101 -10.00 -2.51 -9.50
N VAL A 102 -10.79 -2.38 -8.42
CA VAL A 102 -10.30 -1.85 -7.15
C VAL A 102 -10.02 -3.01 -6.19
N MET A 103 -8.88 -2.95 -5.52
CA MET A 103 -8.46 -3.97 -4.57
C MET A 103 -7.97 -3.35 -3.26
N THR A 104 -8.38 -3.91 -2.12
CA THR A 104 -7.72 -3.65 -0.85
C THR A 104 -6.58 -4.65 -0.64
N VAL A 105 -5.40 -4.13 -0.33
CA VAL A 105 -4.29 -4.94 0.18
C VAL A 105 -4.12 -4.66 1.66
N ALA A 106 -4.54 -5.62 2.51
CA ALA A 106 -4.27 -5.57 3.94
C ALA A 106 -2.83 -6.08 4.18
N ASN A 107 -1.88 -5.16 4.09
CA ASN A 107 -0.45 -5.47 4.03
C ASN A 107 0.01 -6.44 5.12
N ARG A 108 0.68 -7.49 4.71
CA ARG A 108 1.22 -8.55 5.57
C ARG A 108 2.53 -9.07 5.00
N ALA A 109 3.48 -9.39 5.89
CA ALA A 109 4.77 -9.96 5.53
C ALA A 109 4.64 -11.22 4.65
N ILE A 110 5.61 -11.42 3.76
CA ILE A 110 5.70 -12.58 2.87
C ILE A 110 6.44 -13.72 3.58
N GLY A 111 5.91 -14.93 3.53
CA GLY A 111 6.63 -16.16 3.93
C GLY A 111 7.61 -16.61 2.85
N ALA A 112 8.60 -17.44 3.11
CA ALA A 112 9.00 -18.07 4.36
C ALA A 112 10.13 -17.30 5.06
N PRO A 113 10.20 -17.36 6.40
CA PRO A 113 9.30 -18.06 7.29
C PRO A 113 7.91 -17.43 7.31
N ILE A 114 6.86 -18.18 7.71
CA ILE A 114 5.52 -17.63 7.79
C ILE A 114 5.44 -16.58 8.89
N ASN A 115 4.83 -15.44 8.56
CA ASN A 115 4.57 -14.34 9.47
C ASN A 115 3.22 -13.73 9.09
N ILE A 116 2.37 -13.44 10.07
CA ILE A 116 1.02 -12.90 9.82
C ILE A 116 0.92 -11.40 10.04
N TRP A 117 1.97 -10.78 10.61
CA TRP A 117 2.01 -9.37 10.95
C TRP A 117 2.38 -8.50 9.74
N ASN A 118 2.15 -7.21 9.86
CA ASN A 118 2.27 -6.30 8.75
C ASN A 118 3.72 -5.94 8.40
N ASP A 119 3.97 -5.88 7.13
CA ASP A 119 4.97 -5.05 6.45
C ASP A 119 4.48 -4.81 5.00
N HIS A 120 5.21 -4.04 4.24
CA HIS A 120 4.78 -3.68 2.88
C HIS A 120 5.40 -4.55 1.78
N GLY A 121 6.07 -5.65 2.16
CA GLY A 121 6.77 -6.53 1.21
C GLY A 121 5.85 -7.10 0.14
N ASP A 122 4.59 -7.40 0.49
CA ASP A 122 3.59 -7.93 -0.43
C ASP A 122 3.24 -6.94 -1.55
N SER A 123 2.73 -5.75 -1.23
CA SER A 123 2.38 -4.74 -2.23
C SER A 123 3.59 -4.18 -2.96
N MET A 124 4.74 -4.02 -2.29
CA MET A 124 5.98 -3.58 -2.91
C MET A 124 6.52 -4.58 -3.94
N SER A 125 6.25 -5.88 -3.77
CA SER A 125 6.60 -6.90 -4.77
C SER A 125 5.82 -6.74 -6.07
N GLN A 126 4.66 -6.09 -6.04
CA GLN A 126 3.77 -5.85 -7.17
C GLN A 126 3.91 -4.44 -7.80
N ARG A 127 4.92 -3.67 -7.40
CA ARG A 127 5.14 -2.28 -7.86
C ARG A 127 5.27 -2.13 -9.38
N ASP A 128 5.63 -3.19 -10.09
CA ASP A 128 5.85 -3.17 -11.54
C ASP A 128 4.68 -3.80 -12.33
N SER A 129 3.59 -4.18 -11.63
CA SER A 129 2.41 -4.83 -12.24
C SER A 129 1.52 -3.90 -13.07
N GLY A 130 1.76 -2.58 -13.01
CA GLY A 130 0.95 -1.57 -13.72
C GLY A 130 -0.29 -1.11 -12.96
N TRP A 131 -0.46 -1.52 -11.71
CA TRP A 131 -1.49 -1.03 -10.81
C TRP A 131 -1.12 0.32 -10.20
N ILE A 132 -2.10 1.19 -10.00
CA ILE A 132 -1.95 2.35 -9.12
C ILE A 132 -1.89 1.82 -7.68
N GLN A 133 -0.94 2.30 -6.87
CA GLN A 133 -0.76 1.88 -5.49
C GLN A 133 -0.85 3.08 -4.56
N LEU A 134 -1.91 3.14 -3.75
CA LEU A 134 -2.18 4.19 -2.76
C LEU A 134 -2.05 3.60 -1.36
N TYR A 135 -1.26 4.25 -0.49
CA TYR A 135 -1.02 3.81 0.89
C TYR A 135 -1.72 4.71 1.88
N ALA A 136 -2.57 4.14 2.70
CA ALA A 136 -3.29 4.84 3.76
C ALA A 136 -2.43 5.01 5.02
N GLU A 137 -2.47 6.21 5.60
CA GLU A 137 -1.81 6.51 6.88
C GLU A 137 -2.64 6.03 8.07
N ASP A 138 -3.96 6.16 8.00
CA ASP A 138 -4.91 5.80 9.05
C ASP A 138 -6.20 5.20 8.46
N ASN A 139 -7.12 4.78 9.32
CA ASN A 139 -8.36 4.17 8.89
C ASN A 139 -9.32 5.15 8.19
N GLN A 140 -9.30 6.44 8.56
CA GLN A 140 -10.10 7.43 7.84
C GLN A 140 -9.60 7.61 6.42
N GLU A 141 -8.28 7.69 6.25
CA GLU A 141 -7.70 7.76 4.91
C GLU A 141 -7.94 6.49 4.10
N ALA A 142 -7.85 5.29 4.72
CA ALA A 142 -8.17 4.05 4.04
C ALA A 142 -9.59 4.07 3.46
N VAL A 143 -10.57 4.50 4.24
CA VAL A 143 -11.97 4.70 3.81
C VAL A 143 -12.05 5.68 2.65
N ASP A 144 -11.44 6.85 2.78
CA ASP A 144 -11.55 7.93 1.80
C ASP A 144 -10.83 7.60 0.48
N LEU A 145 -9.71 6.89 0.56
CA LEU A 145 -8.98 6.41 -0.62
C LEU A 145 -9.77 5.37 -1.42
N HIS A 146 -10.64 4.56 -0.79
CA HIS A 146 -11.46 3.62 -1.53
C HIS A 146 -12.46 4.33 -2.46
N VAL A 147 -13.09 5.42 -2.01
CA VAL A 147 -13.98 6.23 -2.86
C VAL A 147 -13.21 6.83 -4.04
N GLN A 148 -12.03 7.39 -3.77
CA GLN A 148 -11.15 7.95 -4.80
C GLN A 148 -10.62 6.87 -5.75
N ALA A 149 -10.31 5.67 -5.24
CA ALA A 149 -9.77 4.56 -6.03
C ALA A 149 -10.75 4.11 -7.13
N PHE A 150 -12.05 4.00 -6.84
CA PHE A 150 -13.05 3.68 -7.87
C PHE A 150 -13.09 4.76 -8.95
N ARG A 151 -13.09 6.05 -8.57
CA ARG A 151 -13.08 7.16 -9.53
C ARG A 151 -11.82 7.12 -10.42
N LEU A 152 -10.64 6.98 -9.82
CA LEU A 152 -9.36 6.89 -10.54
C LEU A 152 -9.31 5.68 -11.48
N ALA A 153 -9.75 4.52 -11.00
CA ALA A 153 -9.75 3.30 -11.81
C ALA A 153 -10.60 3.45 -13.06
N GLU A 154 -11.81 3.96 -12.91
CA GLU A 154 -12.79 4.12 -13.99
C GLU A 154 -12.34 5.17 -15.02
N GLU A 155 -11.86 6.33 -14.59
CA GLU A 155 -11.41 7.39 -15.50
C GLU A 155 -10.15 6.98 -16.29
N LEU A 156 -9.21 6.28 -15.65
CA LEU A 156 -7.95 5.88 -16.29
C LEU A 156 -8.04 4.55 -17.03
N SER A 157 -9.08 3.75 -16.81
CA SER A 157 -9.12 2.33 -17.19
C SER A 157 -7.85 1.62 -16.72
N LEU A 158 -7.54 1.78 -15.44
CA LEU A 158 -6.41 1.14 -14.74
C LEU A 158 -6.87 0.57 -13.41
N PRO A 159 -6.35 -0.57 -12.99
CA PRO A 159 -6.66 -1.09 -11.66
C PRO A 159 -5.93 -0.33 -10.56
N VAL A 160 -6.54 -0.26 -9.38
CA VAL A 160 -6.04 0.48 -8.21
C VAL A 160 -5.98 -0.41 -6.97
N MET A 161 -4.83 -0.41 -6.29
CA MET A 161 -4.64 -1.00 -4.97
C MET A 161 -4.73 0.10 -3.90
N VAL A 162 -5.61 -0.07 -2.91
CA VAL A 162 -5.54 0.67 -1.65
C VAL A 162 -4.85 -0.22 -0.62
N CYS A 163 -3.66 0.19 -0.20
CA CYS A 163 -2.81 -0.54 0.74
C CYS A 163 -3.03 0.01 2.15
N MET A 164 -3.36 -0.86 3.09
CA MET A 164 -3.52 -0.50 4.51
C MET A 164 -2.77 -1.51 5.40
N ASP A 165 -2.17 -1.02 6.46
CA ASP A 165 -1.37 -1.85 7.36
C ASP A 165 -2.22 -2.91 8.07
N GLY A 166 -1.95 -4.17 7.76
CA GLY A 166 -2.65 -5.32 8.34
C GLY A 166 -2.50 -5.39 9.86
N PHE A 167 -3.53 -5.79 10.56
CA PHE A 167 -3.73 -5.76 12.01
C PHE A 167 -3.71 -4.35 12.62
N VAL A 168 -2.74 -3.51 12.27
CA VAL A 168 -2.62 -2.14 12.82
C VAL A 168 -3.83 -1.28 12.46
N LEU A 169 -4.20 -1.26 11.19
CA LEU A 169 -5.38 -0.54 10.72
C LEU A 169 -6.60 -1.44 10.61
N THR A 170 -6.46 -2.65 10.06
CA THR A 170 -7.59 -3.53 9.78
C THR A 170 -8.39 -3.91 11.03
N HIS A 171 -7.73 -4.07 12.19
CA HIS A 171 -8.37 -4.53 13.45
C HIS A 171 -8.49 -3.43 14.51
N ALA A 172 -7.98 -2.23 14.25
CA ALA A 172 -8.20 -1.10 15.16
C ALA A 172 -9.66 -0.65 15.12
N VAL A 173 -10.23 -0.40 16.30
CA VAL A 173 -11.57 0.21 16.45
C VAL A 173 -11.37 1.67 16.77
N GLU A 174 -11.77 2.53 15.84
CA GLU A 174 -11.52 3.97 15.90
C GLU A 174 -12.77 4.76 15.53
N PRO A 175 -12.86 6.06 15.90
CA PRO A 175 -13.94 6.92 15.44
C PRO A 175 -13.74 7.30 13.96
N ILE A 176 -14.39 6.59 13.06
CA ILE A 176 -14.30 6.77 11.60
C ILE A 176 -15.60 7.40 11.07
N ASP A 177 -15.48 8.35 10.16
CA ASP A 177 -16.60 8.95 9.43
C ASP A 177 -16.77 8.22 8.08
N VAL A 178 -17.53 7.13 8.12
CA VAL A 178 -17.87 6.37 6.92
C VAL A 178 -18.76 7.24 6.00
N PRO A 179 -18.42 7.43 4.71
CA PRO A 179 -19.15 8.30 3.83
C PRO A 179 -20.59 7.82 3.60
N GLU A 180 -21.53 8.78 3.54
CA GLU A 180 -22.91 8.50 3.25
C GLU A 180 -23.13 8.22 1.75
N ALA A 181 -24.16 7.45 1.41
CA ALA A 181 -24.45 7.05 0.04
C ALA A 181 -24.63 8.25 -0.93
N GLY A 182 -25.41 9.25 -0.54
CA GLY A 182 -25.71 10.39 -1.41
C GLY A 182 -24.47 11.15 -1.89
N PRO A 183 -23.56 11.59 -1.01
CA PRO A 183 -22.29 12.17 -1.42
C PRO A 183 -21.43 11.26 -2.29
N VAL A 184 -21.38 9.95 -1.98
CA VAL A 184 -20.63 8.97 -2.80
C VAL A 184 -21.26 8.84 -4.18
N ASP A 185 -22.59 8.78 -4.28
CA ASP A 185 -23.32 8.71 -5.56
C ASP A 185 -23.06 9.93 -6.45
N ALA A 186 -22.97 11.13 -5.84
CA ALA A 186 -22.66 12.35 -6.55
C ALA A 186 -21.19 12.39 -7.03
N PHE A 187 -20.27 11.88 -6.21
CA PHE A 187 -18.84 11.85 -6.53
C PHE A 187 -18.47 10.73 -7.51
N LEU A 188 -19.15 9.60 -7.43
CA LEU A 188 -18.91 8.40 -8.22
C LEU A 188 -20.19 8.07 -9.03
N PRO A 189 -20.36 8.64 -10.24
CA PRO A 189 -21.51 8.37 -11.08
C PRO A 189 -21.58 6.91 -11.52
N PRO A 190 -22.68 6.46 -12.15
CA PRO A 190 -22.75 5.15 -12.79
C PRO A 190 -21.56 4.93 -13.70
N TYR A 191 -20.96 3.73 -13.61
CA TYR A 191 -19.79 3.39 -14.42
C TYR A 191 -20.18 3.19 -15.89
N GLU A 192 -19.48 3.86 -16.78
CA GLU A 192 -19.59 3.69 -18.23
C GLU A 192 -18.27 3.10 -18.76
N PRO A 193 -18.23 1.78 -19.02
CA PRO A 193 -16.99 1.10 -19.40
C PRO A 193 -16.52 1.56 -20.79
N ARG A 194 -15.21 1.80 -20.89
CA ARG A 194 -14.55 2.17 -22.15
C ARG A 194 -14.56 1.04 -23.18
N GLN A 195 -14.53 -0.21 -22.72
CA GLN A 195 -14.55 -1.41 -23.53
C GLN A 195 -15.36 -2.49 -22.81
N VAL A 196 -16.15 -3.23 -23.55
CA VAL A 196 -17.04 -4.25 -23.03
C VAL A 196 -17.00 -5.47 -23.94
N LEU A 197 -17.00 -6.66 -23.36
CA LEU A 197 -17.30 -7.89 -24.08
C LEU A 197 -18.81 -7.98 -24.28
N ASP A 198 -19.28 -7.49 -25.43
CA ASP A 198 -20.69 -7.52 -25.81
C ASP A 198 -20.91 -8.60 -26.88
N PRO A 199 -21.82 -9.58 -26.68
CA PRO A 199 -22.14 -10.57 -27.68
C PRO A 199 -22.72 -10.01 -28.98
N ASP A 200 -23.41 -8.86 -28.90
CA ASP A 200 -24.04 -8.22 -30.06
C ASP A 200 -23.02 -7.37 -30.87
N GLU A 201 -21.98 -6.86 -30.20
CA GLU A 201 -20.84 -6.16 -30.83
C GLU A 201 -19.51 -6.84 -30.40
N PRO A 202 -19.21 -8.05 -30.90
CA PRO A 202 -18.12 -8.84 -30.38
C PRO A 202 -16.75 -8.21 -30.63
N VAL A 203 -15.99 -8.04 -29.57
CA VAL A 203 -14.59 -7.55 -29.58
C VAL A 203 -13.70 -8.58 -28.92
N SER A 204 -12.41 -8.56 -29.26
CA SER A 204 -11.40 -9.33 -28.54
C SER A 204 -10.65 -8.43 -27.57
N ILE A 205 -10.73 -8.74 -26.27
CA ILE A 205 -9.91 -8.09 -25.24
C ILE A 205 -8.76 -9.04 -24.93
N GLY A 206 -7.51 -8.57 -25.05
CA GLY A 206 -6.31 -9.38 -24.81
C GLY A 206 -5.82 -10.14 -26.02
N ALA A 207 -5.86 -9.51 -27.20
CA ALA A 207 -5.28 -10.07 -28.42
C ALA A 207 -3.78 -10.33 -28.26
N MET A 208 -3.27 -11.39 -28.91
CA MET A 208 -1.84 -11.61 -29.04
C MET A 208 -1.23 -10.54 -29.94
N VAL A 209 -0.16 -9.91 -29.45
CA VAL A 209 0.52 -8.79 -30.12
C VAL A 209 1.95 -9.20 -30.45
N GLY A 210 2.35 -8.99 -31.69
CA GLY A 210 3.71 -9.27 -32.18
C GLY A 210 4.72 -8.17 -31.76
N PRO A 211 6.01 -8.40 -32.04
CA PRO A 211 7.09 -7.47 -31.68
C PRO A 211 6.96 -6.09 -32.33
N GLU A 212 6.25 -5.98 -33.44
CA GLU A 212 6.06 -4.77 -34.22
C GLU A 212 5.24 -3.66 -33.50
N VAL A 213 4.40 -4.03 -32.51
CA VAL A 213 3.56 -3.06 -31.77
C VAL A 213 3.57 -3.29 -30.24
N PHE A 214 4.31 -4.26 -29.72
CA PHE A 214 4.32 -4.55 -28.27
C PHE A 214 4.88 -3.39 -27.45
N THR A 215 5.90 -2.70 -27.95
CA THR A 215 6.50 -1.52 -27.30
C THR A 215 5.46 -0.41 -27.17
N GLU A 216 4.69 -0.14 -28.22
CA GLU A 216 3.65 0.90 -28.26
C GLU A 216 2.53 0.58 -27.26
N VAL A 217 2.10 -0.68 -27.17
CA VAL A 217 1.11 -1.12 -26.18
C VAL A 217 1.62 -0.90 -24.76
N ARG A 218 2.88 -1.26 -24.47
CA ARG A 218 3.49 -1.02 -23.16
C ARG A 218 3.68 0.47 -22.86
N TYR A 219 4.01 1.29 -23.85
CA TYR A 219 4.09 2.73 -23.71
C TYR A 219 2.72 3.35 -23.36
N LEU A 220 1.63 2.88 -23.97
CA LEU A 220 0.28 3.35 -23.63
C LEU A 220 -0.08 3.06 -22.17
N ALA A 221 0.28 1.90 -21.65
CA ALA A 221 0.10 1.58 -20.22
C ALA A 221 0.91 2.54 -19.33
N HIS A 222 2.16 2.83 -19.71
CA HIS A 222 2.99 3.82 -19.00
C HIS A 222 2.38 5.23 -19.08
N ALA A 223 1.93 5.67 -20.24
CA ALA A 223 1.31 6.98 -20.42
C ALA A 223 0.06 7.18 -19.53
N ARG A 224 -0.75 6.12 -19.33
CA ARG A 224 -1.88 6.17 -18.40
C ARG A 224 -1.42 6.32 -16.94
N GLN A 225 -0.36 5.64 -16.55
CA GLN A 225 0.25 5.81 -15.22
C GLN A 225 0.77 7.24 -15.05
N MET A 226 1.38 7.84 -16.06
CA MET A 226 1.82 9.24 -15.99
C MET A 226 0.63 10.20 -15.90
N ARG A 227 -0.47 9.94 -16.61
CA ARG A 227 -1.71 10.73 -16.46
C ARG A 227 -2.29 10.64 -15.05
N ALA A 228 -2.10 9.52 -14.35
CA ALA A 228 -2.55 9.38 -12.96
C ALA A 228 -1.85 10.37 -12.01
N LEU A 229 -0.60 10.81 -12.29
CA LEU A 229 0.06 11.85 -11.49
C LEU A 229 -0.67 13.18 -11.50
N GLU A 230 -1.35 13.50 -12.60
CA GLU A 230 -2.16 14.71 -12.72
C GLU A 230 -3.54 14.49 -12.10
N LEU A 231 -4.17 13.35 -12.36
CA LEU A 231 -5.53 13.06 -11.94
C LEU A 231 -5.66 12.80 -10.42
N ILE A 232 -4.70 12.16 -9.78
CA ILE A 232 -4.76 11.87 -8.34
C ILE A 232 -4.95 13.15 -7.49
N PRO A 233 -4.18 14.25 -7.70
CA PRO A 233 -4.43 15.51 -6.99
C PRO A 233 -5.77 16.15 -7.33
N GLU A 234 -6.23 16.08 -8.59
CA GLU A 234 -7.52 16.59 -9.02
C GLU A 234 -8.66 15.88 -8.27
N VAL A 235 -8.66 14.55 -8.27
CA VAL A 235 -9.65 13.71 -7.56
C VAL A 235 -9.61 13.96 -6.05
N ALA A 236 -8.42 14.12 -5.45
CA ALA A 236 -8.28 14.44 -4.04
C ALA A 236 -8.86 15.82 -3.69
N ALA A 237 -8.70 16.83 -4.56
CA ALA A 237 -9.29 18.15 -4.38
C ALA A 237 -10.82 18.12 -4.51
N GLU A 238 -11.36 17.41 -5.51
CA GLU A 238 -12.81 17.19 -5.67
C GLU A 238 -13.39 16.44 -4.46
N PHE A 239 -12.68 15.41 -3.97
CA PHE A 239 -13.06 14.69 -2.76
C PHE A 239 -13.12 15.62 -1.55
N SER A 240 -12.09 16.46 -1.35
CA SER A 240 -12.07 17.42 -0.25
C SER A 240 -13.25 18.40 -0.32
N ALA A 241 -13.63 18.86 -1.51
CA ALA A 241 -14.78 19.74 -1.70
C ALA A 241 -16.11 19.03 -1.41
N ALA A 242 -16.24 17.75 -1.82
CA ALA A 242 -17.47 16.98 -1.65
C ALA A 242 -17.68 16.49 -0.20
N PHE A 243 -16.64 16.10 0.49
CA PHE A 243 -16.72 15.46 1.81
C PHE A 243 -16.24 16.33 2.98
N GLY A 244 -15.72 17.53 2.70
CA GLY A 244 -15.30 18.51 3.72
C GLY A 244 -14.07 18.08 4.53
N ARG A 245 -13.24 17.17 4.00
CA ARG A 245 -12.00 16.71 4.61
C ARG A 245 -10.96 16.35 3.58
N THR A 246 -9.68 16.55 3.92
CA THR A 246 -8.57 16.27 3.02
C THR A 246 -8.15 14.80 3.16
N ALA A 247 -8.07 14.09 2.04
CA ALA A 247 -7.57 12.72 1.95
C ALA A 247 -6.94 12.48 0.57
N GLY A 248 -6.00 11.54 0.47
CA GLY A 248 -5.36 11.20 -0.79
C GLY A 248 -4.30 12.21 -1.25
N GLY A 249 -4.15 12.36 -2.56
CA GLY A 249 -3.07 13.10 -3.18
C GLY A 249 -1.82 12.24 -3.41
N LEU A 250 -0.73 12.88 -3.80
CA LEU A 250 0.52 12.19 -4.14
C LEU A 250 1.44 12.02 -2.93
N VAL A 251 1.69 13.13 -2.24
CA VAL A 251 2.55 13.20 -1.05
C VAL A 251 1.95 14.15 -0.02
N ARG A 252 2.34 14.00 1.25
CA ARG A 252 1.88 14.82 2.37
C ARG A 252 3.07 15.35 3.15
N PRO A 253 3.52 16.57 2.91
CA PRO A 253 4.55 17.21 3.72
C PRO A 253 3.97 17.60 5.09
N TYR A 254 4.73 17.31 6.15
CA TYR A 254 4.43 17.71 7.51
C TYR A 254 5.68 18.36 8.13
N ARG A 255 5.60 19.66 8.43
CA ARG A 255 6.71 20.48 8.95
C ARG A 255 7.99 20.41 8.09
N CYS A 256 7.83 20.34 6.75
CA CYS A 256 8.97 20.21 5.83
C CYS A 256 9.59 21.54 5.41
N GLU A 257 8.86 22.66 5.50
CA GLU A 257 9.19 23.93 4.83
C GLU A 257 10.55 24.50 5.22
N ASP A 258 10.97 24.34 6.48
CA ASP A 258 12.24 24.83 7.04
C ASP A 258 13.11 23.69 7.60
N ALA A 259 12.76 22.43 7.28
CA ALA A 259 13.41 21.27 7.84
C ALA A 259 14.80 21.04 7.21
N GLU A 260 15.82 20.84 8.04
CA GLU A 260 17.15 20.39 7.59
C GLU A 260 17.23 18.89 7.41
N THR A 261 16.43 18.14 8.19
CA THR A 261 16.30 16.70 8.09
C THR A 261 14.85 16.37 7.76
N ILE A 262 14.62 15.64 6.66
CA ILE A 262 13.26 15.19 6.30
C ILE A 262 13.23 13.68 6.28
N VAL A 263 12.29 13.12 7.03
CA VAL A 263 11.98 11.68 7.04
C VAL A 263 10.99 11.40 5.91
N VAL A 264 11.19 10.34 5.14
CA VAL A 264 10.24 9.87 4.13
C VAL A 264 9.69 8.53 4.58
N ALA A 265 8.38 8.38 4.65
CA ALA A 265 7.72 7.13 4.99
C ALA A 265 6.36 7.01 4.32
N LEU A 266 5.73 5.83 4.45
CA LEU A 266 4.36 5.57 4.02
C LEU A 266 3.66 4.61 5.00
N GLY A 267 2.32 4.62 4.99
CA GLY A 267 1.52 3.78 5.88
C GLY A 267 1.42 4.31 7.31
N SER A 268 0.94 3.47 8.23
CA SER A 268 0.56 3.86 9.58
C SER A 268 1.70 4.35 10.48
N VAL A 269 2.95 4.07 10.13
CA VAL A 269 4.13 4.55 10.87
C VAL A 269 4.23 6.09 10.87
N LEU A 270 3.60 6.75 9.90
CA LEU A 270 3.59 8.22 9.78
C LEU A 270 3.04 8.89 11.04
N GLY A 271 2.01 8.33 11.69
CA GLY A 271 1.49 8.86 12.95
C GLY A 271 2.55 8.92 14.05
N THR A 272 3.27 7.81 14.26
CA THR A 272 4.34 7.75 15.27
C THR A 272 5.51 8.68 14.91
N ILE A 273 5.85 8.80 13.62
CA ILE A 273 6.91 9.71 13.17
C ILE A 273 6.50 11.17 13.42
N LYS A 274 5.26 11.56 13.10
CA LYS A 274 4.75 12.93 13.35
C LYS A 274 4.81 13.31 14.81
N ASP A 275 4.43 12.39 15.72
CA ASP A 275 4.57 12.61 17.17
C ASP A 275 6.01 12.92 17.57
N VAL A 276 6.98 12.14 17.07
CA VAL A 276 8.41 12.34 17.38
C VAL A 276 8.94 13.61 16.72
N VAL A 277 8.48 13.93 15.51
CA VAL A 277 8.81 15.20 14.83
C VAL A 277 8.35 16.38 15.69
N ASP A 278 7.13 16.34 16.26
CA ASP A 278 6.63 17.41 17.12
C ASP A 278 7.47 17.55 18.39
N GLU A 279 7.78 16.46 19.08
CA GLU A 279 8.65 16.46 20.27
C GLU A 279 10.04 17.07 19.97
N LEU A 280 10.65 16.70 18.84
CA LEU A 280 11.95 17.23 18.43
C LEU A 280 11.87 18.69 17.99
N ARG A 281 10.80 19.11 17.33
CA ARG A 281 10.55 20.52 16.98
C ARG A 281 10.39 21.41 18.21
N ASP A 282 9.67 20.91 19.21
CA ASP A 282 9.50 21.62 20.49
C ASP A 282 10.85 21.78 21.22
N ALA A 283 11.79 20.87 21.00
CA ALA A 283 13.19 20.97 21.46
C ALA A 283 14.10 21.81 20.55
N GLY A 284 13.57 22.41 19.47
CA GLY A 284 14.30 23.32 18.58
C GLY A 284 14.98 22.63 17.39
N THR A 285 14.73 21.35 17.12
CA THR A 285 15.32 20.61 16.01
C THR A 285 14.51 20.84 14.72
N ARG A 286 15.19 21.20 13.61
CA ARG A 286 14.56 21.40 12.30
C ARG A 286 14.40 20.08 11.56
N ILE A 287 13.38 19.32 11.91
CA ILE A 287 13.01 18.04 11.32
C ILE A 287 11.59 18.09 10.78
N GLY A 288 11.30 17.36 9.70
CA GLY A 288 9.98 17.18 9.12
C GLY A 288 9.78 15.76 8.60
N VAL A 289 8.55 15.45 8.14
CA VAL A 289 8.26 14.17 7.51
C VAL A 289 7.45 14.37 6.23
N LEU A 290 7.85 13.66 5.17
CA LEU A 290 7.12 13.54 3.92
C LEU A 290 6.44 12.18 3.87
N GLY A 291 5.12 12.17 4.01
CA GLY A 291 4.30 10.98 3.76
C GLY A 291 4.13 10.76 2.25
N VAL A 292 4.30 9.52 1.79
CA VAL A 292 4.04 9.13 0.41
C VAL A 292 2.72 8.38 0.36
N THR A 293 1.71 8.97 -0.28
CA THR A 293 0.41 8.32 -0.49
C THR A 293 0.39 7.53 -1.78
N SER A 294 0.85 8.12 -2.90
CA SER A 294 0.97 7.40 -4.18
C SER A 294 2.38 6.82 -4.32
N PHE A 295 2.49 5.50 -4.25
CA PHE A 295 3.76 4.82 -4.53
C PHE A 295 3.88 4.42 -6.01
N ARG A 296 2.76 4.16 -6.68
CA ARG A 296 2.67 4.01 -8.13
C ARG A 296 1.42 4.73 -8.66
N PRO A 297 1.60 5.63 -9.63
CA PRO A 297 2.89 6.14 -10.12
C PRO A 297 3.69 6.86 -9.03
N PHE A 298 5.02 6.84 -9.11
CA PHE A 298 5.84 7.53 -8.11
C PHE A 298 5.99 9.02 -8.47
N PRO A 299 5.66 9.94 -7.56
CA PRO A 299 5.63 11.38 -7.81
C PRO A 299 7.03 12.00 -7.69
N LEU A 300 7.87 11.80 -8.72
CA LEU A 300 9.27 12.22 -8.69
C LEU A 300 9.44 13.72 -8.46
N GLU A 301 8.60 14.55 -9.11
CA GLU A 301 8.71 16.01 -9.05
C GLU A 301 8.28 16.55 -7.69
N GLU A 302 7.19 16.05 -7.13
CA GLU A 302 6.68 16.45 -5.82
C GLU A 302 7.64 16.02 -4.70
N VAL A 303 8.18 14.81 -4.78
CA VAL A 303 9.21 14.33 -3.86
C VAL A 303 10.46 15.19 -3.96
N ARG A 304 10.91 15.51 -5.18
CA ARG A 304 12.05 16.41 -5.40
C ARG A 304 11.81 17.80 -4.83
N ALA A 305 10.63 18.37 -5.07
CA ALA A 305 10.27 19.69 -4.57
C ALA A 305 10.23 19.73 -3.03
N ALA A 306 9.69 18.70 -2.41
CA ALA A 306 9.60 18.62 -0.94
C ALA A 306 10.94 18.37 -0.24
N LEU A 307 11.86 17.65 -0.89
CA LEU A 307 13.12 17.20 -0.26
C LEU A 307 14.35 17.97 -0.70
N GLY A 308 14.31 18.65 -1.85
CA GLY A 308 15.51 19.19 -2.52
C GLY A 308 16.25 20.29 -1.77
N HIS A 309 15.65 20.88 -0.74
CA HIS A 309 16.26 21.90 0.12
C HIS A 309 16.87 21.32 1.41
N ALA A 310 16.57 20.06 1.74
CA ALA A 310 17.04 19.45 2.97
C ALA A 310 18.54 19.12 2.92
N ALA A 311 19.21 19.20 4.07
CA ALA A 311 20.57 18.72 4.21
C ALA A 311 20.63 17.19 4.30
N ARG A 312 19.59 16.58 4.88
CA ARG A 312 19.49 15.14 5.14
C ARG A 312 18.12 14.60 4.78
N VAL A 313 18.10 13.42 4.18
CA VAL A 313 16.88 12.65 3.92
C VAL A 313 17.00 11.25 4.51
N VAL A 314 16.07 10.86 5.36
CA VAL A 314 15.98 9.55 6.00
C VAL A 314 14.77 8.82 5.43
N VAL A 315 14.97 7.81 4.60
CA VAL A 315 13.87 7.00 4.08
C VAL A 315 13.65 5.81 5.01
N LEU A 316 12.57 5.85 5.78
CA LEU A 316 12.15 4.77 6.67
C LEU A 316 11.09 3.93 5.97
N GLU A 317 11.38 2.66 5.75
CA GLU A 317 10.49 1.78 4.99
C GLU A 317 10.33 0.40 5.63
N ARG A 318 9.12 -0.12 5.49
CA ARG A 318 8.69 -1.42 6.05
C ARG A 318 8.71 -2.51 4.99
N ALA A 319 9.72 -2.48 4.13
CA ALA A 319 9.94 -3.46 3.08
C ALA A 319 11.45 -3.64 2.86
N LEU A 320 11.84 -4.79 2.35
CA LEU A 320 13.23 -5.09 2.04
C LEU A 320 13.33 -5.75 0.66
N ALA A 321 14.08 -5.12 -0.24
CA ALA A 321 14.57 -5.78 -1.44
C ALA A 321 15.85 -6.52 -1.10
N VAL A 322 15.76 -7.83 -0.90
CA VAL A 322 16.92 -8.67 -0.54
C VAL A 322 18.01 -8.52 -1.59
N GLY A 323 19.23 -8.20 -1.14
CA GLY A 323 20.41 -7.98 -1.99
C GLY A 323 20.58 -6.54 -2.48
N ILE A 324 19.57 -5.63 -2.24
CA ILE A 324 19.66 -4.20 -2.61
C ILE A 324 19.42 -3.30 -1.40
N GLY A 325 18.44 -3.62 -0.55
CA GLY A 325 18.03 -2.81 0.60
C GLY A 325 16.67 -2.16 0.40
N GLY A 326 16.62 -0.83 0.35
CA GLY A 326 15.35 -0.09 0.30
C GLY A 326 14.70 -0.02 -1.09
N ILE A 327 13.39 -0.18 -1.13
CA ILE A 327 12.55 -0.06 -2.33
C ILE A 327 12.11 1.40 -2.50
N VAL A 328 11.54 2.01 -1.45
CA VAL A 328 11.13 3.43 -1.47
C VAL A 328 12.36 4.32 -1.63
N ALA A 329 13.45 4.02 -0.91
CA ALA A 329 14.71 4.74 -1.01
C ALA A 329 15.29 4.78 -2.43
N ALA A 330 15.13 3.72 -3.22
CA ALA A 330 15.56 3.70 -4.61
C ALA A 330 14.80 4.74 -5.46
N ASN A 331 13.48 4.86 -5.27
CA ASN A 331 12.65 5.85 -5.98
C ASN A 331 12.96 7.29 -5.49
N VAL A 332 13.16 7.49 -4.19
CA VAL A 332 13.56 8.80 -3.63
C VAL A 332 14.93 9.24 -4.18
N ARG A 333 15.91 8.33 -4.27
CA ARG A 333 17.20 8.64 -4.90
C ARG A 333 17.04 9.03 -6.36
N MET A 334 16.12 8.42 -7.10
CA MET A 334 15.82 8.82 -8.49
C MET A 334 15.27 10.24 -8.54
N ALA A 335 14.32 10.59 -7.66
CA ALA A 335 13.77 11.94 -7.56
C ALA A 335 14.86 12.99 -7.23
N LEU A 336 15.81 12.63 -6.37
CA LEU A 336 16.89 13.50 -5.91
C LEU A 336 18.14 13.47 -6.80
N SER A 337 18.07 12.85 -7.98
CA SER A 337 19.21 12.78 -8.90
C SER A 337 19.79 14.18 -9.19
N GLY A 338 21.10 14.33 -9.00
CA GLY A 338 21.81 15.61 -9.17
C GLY A 338 21.72 16.57 -7.98
N ILE A 339 21.03 16.22 -6.89
CA ILE A 339 21.04 16.97 -5.64
C ILE A 339 22.03 16.30 -4.67
N HIS A 340 22.90 17.10 -4.08
CA HIS A 340 23.86 16.64 -3.07
C HIS A 340 23.29 16.84 -1.67
N LEU A 341 22.97 15.73 -1.01
CA LEU A 341 22.49 15.69 0.38
C LEU A 341 22.91 14.37 1.03
N HIS A 342 22.81 14.29 2.37
CA HIS A 342 23.01 13.02 3.08
C HIS A 342 21.74 12.19 3.01
N GLY A 343 21.83 11.01 2.37
CA GLY A 343 20.69 10.12 2.16
C GLY A 343 20.88 8.80 2.90
N TYR A 344 19.93 8.50 3.82
CA TYR A 344 19.93 7.28 4.63
C TYR A 344 18.73 6.40 4.27
N THR A 345 18.97 5.10 4.20
CA THR A 345 17.92 4.08 4.05
C THR A 345 17.78 3.34 5.36
N VAL A 346 16.58 3.32 5.91
CA VAL A 346 16.28 2.65 7.17
C VAL A 346 15.21 1.59 6.94
N ILE A 347 15.58 0.34 7.10
CA ILE A 347 14.64 -0.78 7.09
C ILE A 347 14.12 -0.96 8.51
N ALA A 348 12.80 -0.88 8.70
CA ALA A 348 12.17 -0.92 10.01
C ALA A 348 10.86 -1.71 9.96
N GLY A 349 10.47 -2.30 11.09
CA GLY A 349 9.13 -2.87 11.28
C GLY A 349 8.79 -4.08 10.44
N LEU A 350 9.79 -4.79 9.85
CA LEU A 350 9.55 -6.00 9.09
C LEU A 350 8.83 -7.05 9.95
N GLY A 351 7.80 -7.69 9.36
CA GLY A 351 7.02 -8.71 10.04
C GLY A 351 6.34 -8.22 11.31
N GLY A 352 5.97 -6.93 11.38
CA GLY A 352 5.25 -6.33 12.49
C GLY A 352 6.10 -5.93 13.70
N ARG A 353 7.44 -5.93 13.58
CA ARG A 353 8.29 -5.41 14.65
C ARG A 353 7.90 -3.98 14.99
N ALA A 354 7.66 -3.71 16.29
CA ALA A 354 7.24 -2.39 16.74
C ALA A 354 8.30 -1.33 16.44
N ILE A 355 7.85 -0.22 15.86
CA ILE A 355 8.65 0.99 15.66
C ILE A 355 8.24 1.96 16.77
N THR A 356 9.08 2.09 17.80
CA THR A 356 8.75 2.87 18.98
C THR A 356 9.24 4.32 18.87
N LYS A 357 8.62 5.26 19.61
CA LYS A 357 9.11 6.63 19.71
C LYS A 357 10.57 6.67 20.19
N ALA A 358 10.93 5.82 21.17
CA ALA A 358 12.30 5.75 21.67
C ALA A 358 13.31 5.31 20.59
N SER A 359 12.94 4.34 19.74
CA SER A 359 13.77 3.92 18.61
C SER A 359 13.91 5.02 17.56
N LEU A 360 12.82 5.76 17.27
CA LEU A 360 12.83 6.88 16.34
C LEU A 360 13.66 8.06 16.87
N HIS A 361 13.58 8.38 18.17
CA HIS A 361 14.42 9.43 18.77
C HIS A 361 15.91 9.14 18.61
N ARG A 362 16.33 7.89 18.89
CA ARG A 362 17.73 7.47 18.67
C ARG A 362 18.10 7.57 17.18
N LEU A 363 17.30 7.00 16.31
CA LEU A 363 17.52 7.03 14.88
C LEU A 363 17.70 8.45 14.33
N PHE A 364 16.83 9.39 14.74
CA PHE A 364 16.89 10.75 14.24
C PHE A 364 18.06 11.54 14.86
N ALA A 365 18.44 11.26 16.10
CA ALA A 365 19.64 11.81 16.70
C ALA A 365 20.89 11.37 15.93
N ASP A 366 21.03 10.08 15.64
CA ASP A 366 22.15 9.52 14.86
C ASP A 366 22.16 10.09 13.42
N ALA A 367 21.00 10.28 12.79
CA ALA A 367 20.89 10.88 11.48
C ALA A 367 21.36 12.34 11.49
N ILE A 368 20.95 13.13 12.48
CA ILE A 368 21.31 14.55 12.62
C ILE A 368 22.80 14.72 12.91
N ALA A 369 23.39 13.78 13.65
CA ALA A 369 24.82 13.74 13.92
C ALA A 369 25.67 13.21 12.75
N ASP A 370 25.03 12.79 11.64
CA ASP A 370 25.65 12.10 10.49
C ASP A 370 26.39 10.80 10.87
N GLU A 371 25.86 10.08 11.90
CA GLU A 371 26.43 8.83 12.43
C GLU A 371 25.73 7.57 11.89
N LEU A 372 24.63 7.73 11.12
CA LEU A 372 23.94 6.60 10.51
C LEU A 372 24.75 5.99 9.36
N GLU A 373 24.71 4.64 9.29
CA GLU A 373 25.14 3.92 8.09
C GLU A 373 24.18 4.22 6.92
N PRO A 374 24.65 4.25 5.67
CA PRO A 374 23.79 4.49 4.49
C PRO A 374 22.62 3.51 4.36
N LEU A 375 22.77 2.27 4.88
CA LEU A 375 21.73 1.29 5.04
C LEU A 375 21.71 0.80 6.49
N THR A 376 20.67 1.14 7.20
CA THR A 376 20.48 0.79 8.62
C THR A 376 19.25 -0.11 8.78
N PHE A 377 19.34 -1.13 9.62
CA PHE A 377 18.21 -1.92 10.08
C PHE A 377 17.86 -1.50 11.50
N LEU A 378 16.71 -0.84 11.67
CA LEU A 378 16.28 -0.33 12.97
C LEU A 378 16.02 -1.47 13.94
N ASP A 379 16.61 -1.37 15.14
CA ASP A 379 16.46 -2.35 16.23
C ASP A 379 16.86 -3.80 15.84
N LEU A 380 17.82 -3.98 14.92
CA LEU A 380 18.37 -5.28 14.57
C LEU A 380 19.18 -5.85 15.74
N ASP A 381 18.86 -7.05 16.18
CA ASP A 381 19.72 -7.82 17.09
C ASP A 381 20.93 -8.37 16.34
N ARG A 382 22.00 -7.56 16.27
CA ARG A 382 23.25 -7.90 15.58
C ARG A 382 23.90 -9.16 16.18
N ALA A 383 23.82 -9.34 17.50
CA ALA A 383 24.42 -10.50 18.15
C ALA A 383 23.73 -11.81 17.76
N LEU A 384 22.40 -11.79 17.64
CA LEU A 384 21.62 -12.93 17.16
C LEU A 384 22.00 -13.28 15.71
N VAL A 385 22.08 -12.27 14.84
CA VAL A 385 22.45 -12.46 13.43
C VAL A 385 23.88 -13.00 13.29
N GLU A 386 24.83 -12.43 14.02
CA GLU A 386 26.23 -12.88 13.98
C GLU A 386 26.40 -14.32 14.44
N ARG A 387 25.68 -14.75 15.50
CA ARG A 387 25.67 -16.16 15.94
C ARG A 387 25.20 -17.10 14.83
N GLU A 388 24.11 -16.74 14.14
CA GLU A 388 23.58 -17.57 13.06
C GLU A 388 24.50 -17.60 11.84
N LEU A 389 25.09 -16.46 11.46
CA LEU A 389 26.09 -16.40 10.39
C LEU A 389 27.34 -17.22 10.72
N HIS A 390 27.78 -17.22 11.99
CA HIS A 390 28.88 -18.04 12.46
C HIS A 390 28.52 -19.53 12.37
N ARG A 391 27.35 -19.92 12.87
CA ARG A 391 26.82 -21.31 12.78
C ARG A 391 26.81 -21.82 11.35
N GLY A 392 26.29 -21.02 10.39
CA GLY A 392 26.26 -21.37 8.98
C GLY A 392 27.63 -21.56 8.33
N ARG A 393 28.70 -20.95 8.89
CA ARG A 393 30.07 -21.07 8.39
C ARG A 393 30.83 -22.27 9.01
N THR A 394 30.52 -22.62 10.25
CA THR A 394 31.28 -23.58 11.04
C THR A 394 30.66 -24.96 11.13
N GLU A 395 29.35 -25.05 11.02
CA GLU A 395 28.64 -26.32 11.12
C GLU A 395 28.29 -26.89 9.73
N ARG A 396 28.52 -28.18 9.54
CA ARG A 396 28.20 -28.86 8.27
C ARG A 396 26.69 -28.91 7.98
N ARG A 397 25.88 -28.94 9.03
CA ARG A 397 24.40 -28.97 8.98
C ARG A 397 23.84 -28.06 10.06
N PRO A 398 23.86 -26.74 9.88
CA PRO A 398 23.47 -25.77 10.92
C PRO A 398 21.98 -25.82 11.26
N GLY A 399 21.16 -26.44 10.41
CA GLY A 399 19.71 -26.41 10.54
C GLY A 399 19.06 -25.14 9.97
N PRO A 400 17.73 -25.02 10.05
CA PRO A 400 17.01 -23.84 9.57
C PRO A 400 17.29 -22.62 10.45
N SER A 401 17.65 -21.50 9.81
CA SER A 401 18.05 -20.28 10.54
C SER A 401 16.93 -19.69 11.40
N ALA A 402 15.69 -19.75 10.95
CA ALA A 402 14.55 -19.21 11.71
C ALA A 402 14.38 -19.97 13.04
N GLU A 403 14.39 -21.30 13.02
CA GLU A 403 14.25 -22.16 14.19
C GLU A 403 15.45 -22.02 15.14
N ASN A 404 16.64 -21.87 14.57
CA ASN A 404 17.84 -21.62 15.36
C ASN A 404 17.74 -20.30 16.13
N MET A 405 17.36 -19.21 15.46
CA MET A 405 17.20 -17.89 16.07
C MET A 405 16.09 -17.89 17.13
N MET A 406 14.96 -18.55 16.88
CA MET A 406 13.88 -18.67 17.88
C MET A 406 14.33 -19.42 19.13
N ARG A 407 15.12 -20.49 18.96
CA ARG A 407 15.70 -21.25 20.07
C ARG A 407 16.69 -20.41 20.87
N ASP A 408 17.53 -19.62 20.19
CA ASP A 408 18.52 -18.74 20.81
C ASP A 408 17.89 -17.60 21.62
N LEU A 409 16.69 -17.14 21.23
CA LEU A 409 15.91 -16.16 21.98
C LEU A 409 15.25 -16.74 23.26
N GLY A 410 15.05 -18.07 23.31
CA GLY A 410 14.43 -18.75 24.43
C GLY A 410 12.90 -18.64 24.49
N PRO A 411 12.22 -19.35 25.41
CA PRO A 411 10.77 -19.50 25.44
C PRO A 411 9.98 -18.21 25.75
N THR A 412 10.58 -17.16 26.26
CA THR A 412 9.94 -15.88 26.58
C THR A 412 9.74 -14.97 25.33
N ALA A 413 10.41 -15.27 24.23
CA ALA A 413 10.32 -14.46 23.01
C ALA A 413 9.19 -14.91 22.06
N THR A 414 8.60 -16.07 22.29
CA THR A 414 7.63 -16.65 21.36
C THR A 414 6.19 -16.17 21.56
N GLY A 415 5.88 -15.34 22.59
CA GLY A 415 4.60 -14.61 22.72
C GLY A 415 3.28 -15.37 22.38
N ILE A 416 3.37 -16.70 22.21
CA ILE A 416 2.23 -17.58 21.94
C ILE A 416 2.05 -18.42 23.21
N GLY A 417 1.30 -17.85 24.13
CA GLY A 417 0.77 -18.50 25.30
C GLY A 417 -0.72 -18.32 25.32
#